data_c9c24df15de7d931581dabfbcf027ea8
#
_entry.id   c9c24df15de7d931581dabfbcf027ea8
#
_cell.length_a   1.000
_cell.length_b   1.000
_cell.length_c   1.000
_cell.angle_alpha   90.00
_cell.angle_beta   90.00
_cell.angle_gamma   90.00
#
_symmetry.space_group_name_H-M   'P 1'
#
loop_
_entity.id
_entity.type
_entity.pdbx_description
1 polymer ?
#
loop_
_entity_poly.entity_id
_entity_poly.type
_entity_poly.pdbx_seq_one_letter_code
_entity_poly.pdbx_strand_id
1 'polypeptide(L)'
;MTAKLIDGKTIAANIRQQIAARVAERCNQGLRIPGLAVILVGMDPASQVYVAHKRKDCEEVGFHSKAHDLPAETSQEELLALIDQLNDDPTIDGILVQLPLPKHLDASLLLERIRADKDVDGFHPYNIGRLAQRMPLLRPCTPKGIMALLESTGVDLHGLNAVVVGASNIVGRPMALELLLAGCTTTVTHRFTHDLAEHVKRADLVVVATGIVGLVKGEWIKEGAIVIDVGISRQADGKLVGDVEFEPAAQRAGWITPVPGGVGPMTRACLLENTLHAAEHLHA
;
A
#
# COMPACT_ATOMS: atom_id res chain seq x y z
N MET A 1 24.40 17.36 -4.39
CA MET A 1 24.34 16.04 -5.08
C MET A 1 22.88 15.78 -5.38
N THR A 2 22.53 15.25 -6.53
CA THR A 2 21.14 14.91 -6.82
C THR A 2 20.85 13.54 -6.20
N ALA A 3 19.70 13.37 -5.50
CA ALA A 3 19.31 12.13 -4.88
C ALA A 3 19.26 10.97 -5.89
N LYS A 4 19.56 9.76 -5.44
CA LYS A 4 19.30 8.55 -6.19
C LYS A 4 17.79 8.28 -6.20
N LEU A 5 17.23 7.95 -7.38
CA LEU A 5 15.81 7.62 -7.49
C LEU A 5 15.55 6.18 -7.07
N ILE A 6 14.49 5.98 -6.29
CA ILE A 6 14.00 4.65 -5.94
C ILE A 6 12.93 4.26 -6.97
N ASP A 7 13.30 3.42 -7.93
CA ASP A 7 12.44 3.03 -9.06
C ASP A 7 11.44 1.93 -8.66
N GLY A 8 10.29 2.35 -8.14
CA GLY A 8 9.22 1.43 -7.77
C GLY A 8 8.58 0.68 -8.94
N LYS A 9 8.66 1.22 -10.17
CA LYS A 9 8.14 0.51 -11.36
C LYS A 9 8.93 -0.76 -11.64
N THR A 10 10.26 -0.65 -11.65
CA THR A 10 11.15 -1.78 -11.90
C THR A 10 11.04 -2.82 -10.79
N ILE A 11 11.03 -2.38 -9.52
CA ILE A 11 10.90 -3.30 -8.38
C ILE A 11 9.56 -4.04 -8.42
N ALA A 12 8.45 -3.33 -8.65
CA ALA A 12 7.12 -3.92 -8.75
C ALA A 12 7.00 -4.90 -9.95
N ALA A 13 7.65 -4.61 -11.09
CA ALA A 13 7.67 -5.51 -12.24
C ALA A 13 8.40 -6.82 -11.90
N ASN A 14 9.53 -6.74 -11.21
CA ASN A 14 10.27 -7.92 -10.77
C ASN A 14 9.46 -8.80 -9.80
N ILE A 15 8.75 -8.17 -8.85
CA ILE A 15 7.86 -8.89 -7.92
C ILE A 15 6.74 -9.61 -8.70
N ARG A 16 6.07 -8.93 -9.65
CA ARG A 16 5.03 -9.57 -10.48
C ARG A 16 5.58 -10.74 -11.29
N GLN A 17 6.77 -10.60 -11.86
CA GLN A 17 7.41 -11.69 -12.60
C GLN A 17 7.69 -12.91 -11.69
N GLN A 18 8.15 -12.69 -10.47
CA GLN A 18 8.35 -13.76 -9.48
C GLN A 18 7.04 -14.43 -9.09
N ILE A 19 5.97 -13.64 -8.88
CA ILE A 19 4.63 -14.16 -8.61
C ILE A 19 4.14 -15.03 -9.77
N ALA A 20 4.23 -14.55 -11.02
CA ALA A 20 3.82 -15.30 -12.21
C ALA A 20 4.55 -16.64 -12.32
N ALA A 21 5.86 -16.68 -12.04
CA ALA A 21 6.63 -17.92 -12.03
C ALA A 21 6.13 -18.91 -10.97
N ARG A 22 5.84 -18.43 -9.75
CA ARG A 22 5.28 -19.27 -8.66
C ARG A 22 3.88 -19.79 -9.00
N VAL A 23 3.04 -18.98 -9.64
CA VAL A 23 1.71 -19.41 -10.10
C VAL A 23 1.81 -20.49 -11.16
N ALA A 24 2.71 -20.32 -12.13
CA ALA A 24 2.96 -21.35 -13.16
C ALA A 24 3.45 -22.68 -12.54
N GLU A 25 4.32 -22.62 -11.54
CA GLU A 25 4.77 -23.80 -10.82
C GLU A 25 3.63 -24.50 -10.08
N ARG A 26 2.75 -23.74 -9.39
CA ARG A 26 1.54 -24.28 -8.74
C ARG A 26 0.63 -25.01 -9.74
N CYS A 27 0.42 -24.42 -10.92
CA CYS A 27 -0.36 -25.06 -11.99
C CYS A 27 0.27 -26.38 -12.44
N ASN A 28 1.60 -26.43 -12.61
CA ASN A 28 2.35 -27.64 -12.99
C ASN A 28 2.23 -28.76 -11.92
N GLN A 29 2.07 -28.38 -10.67
CA GLN A 29 1.85 -29.30 -9.54
C GLN A 29 0.37 -29.72 -9.38
N GLY A 30 -0.54 -29.26 -10.24
CA GLY A 30 -1.98 -29.54 -10.17
C GLY A 30 -2.70 -28.78 -9.03
N LEU A 31 -2.07 -27.78 -8.44
CA LEU A 31 -2.68 -26.93 -7.41
C LEU A 31 -3.53 -25.83 -8.08
N ARG A 32 -4.60 -25.40 -7.39
CA ARG A 32 -5.43 -24.32 -7.92
C ARG A 32 -4.68 -23.00 -7.98
N ILE A 33 -5.04 -22.16 -8.93
CA ILE A 33 -4.52 -20.81 -9.04
C ILE A 33 -5.10 -19.92 -7.93
N PRO A 34 -4.34 -18.90 -7.45
CA PRO A 34 -4.84 -17.96 -6.46
C PRO A 34 -6.03 -17.14 -6.99
N GLY A 35 -7.02 -16.89 -6.13
CA GLY A 35 -8.21 -16.12 -6.44
C GLY A 35 -8.25 -14.79 -5.70
N LEU A 36 -8.50 -13.68 -6.42
CA LEU A 36 -8.69 -12.34 -5.87
C LEU A 36 -10.06 -11.78 -6.26
N ALA A 37 -10.91 -11.51 -5.27
CA ALA A 37 -12.14 -10.76 -5.47
C ALA A 37 -11.87 -9.26 -5.28
N VAL A 38 -12.30 -8.45 -6.25
CA VAL A 38 -12.18 -6.99 -6.23
C VAL A 38 -13.55 -6.36 -6.28
N ILE A 39 -13.93 -5.67 -5.22
CA ILE A 39 -15.22 -5.00 -5.07
C ILE A 39 -15.02 -3.49 -5.29
N LEU A 40 -15.79 -2.93 -6.24
CA LEU A 40 -15.87 -1.50 -6.51
C LEU A 40 -17.32 -1.05 -6.32
N VAL A 41 -17.57 -0.02 -5.52
CA VAL A 41 -18.89 0.56 -5.32
C VAL A 41 -18.92 1.97 -5.86
N GLY A 42 -19.81 2.22 -6.82
CA GLY A 42 -19.97 3.52 -7.48
C GLY A 42 -19.01 3.75 -8.63
N MET A 43 -18.97 4.99 -9.10
CA MET A 43 -18.34 5.39 -10.37
C MET A 43 -17.21 6.41 -10.18
N ASP A 44 -16.52 6.42 -9.02
CA ASP A 44 -15.38 7.30 -8.82
C ASP A 44 -14.29 7.06 -9.88
N PRO A 45 -13.92 8.06 -10.70
CA PRO A 45 -13.00 7.83 -11.81
C PRO A 45 -11.61 7.38 -11.38
N ALA A 46 -11.12 7.84 -10.23
CA ALA A 46 -9.82 7.43 -9.71
C ALA A 46 -9.85 5.96 -9.29
N SER A 47 -10.89 5.54 -8.57
CA SER A 47 -11.12 4.15 -8.17
C SER A 47 -11.24 3.20 -9.35
N GLN A 48 -11.94 3.61 -10.42
CA GLN A 48 -12.05 2.82 -11.66
C GLN A 48 -10.69 2.56 -12.31
N VAL A 49 -9.83 3.58 -12.40
CA VAL A 49 -8.47 3.44 -12.95
C VAL A 49 -7.63 2.49 -12.09
N TYR A 50 -7.69 2.63 -10.77
CA TYR A 50 -6.96 1.74 -9.85
C TYR A 50 -7.43 0.28 -9.97
N VAL A 51 -8.73 0.04 -10.01
CA VAL A 51 -9.30 -1.31 -10.15
C VAL A 51 -8.95 -1.91 -11.51
N ALA A 52 -9.01 -1.14 -12.60
CA ALA A 52 -8.60 -1.61 -13.92
C ALA A 52 -7.13 -2.07 -13.94
N HIS A 53 -6.24 -1.32 -13.30
CA HIS A 53 -4.84 -1.73 -13.16
C HIS A 53 -4.68 -3.00 -12.31
N LYS A 54 -5.41 -3.14 -11.20
CA LYS A 54 -5.38 -4.34 -10.34
C LYS A 54 -5.83 -5.59 -11.09
N ARG A 55 -6.90 -5.49 -11.88
CA ARG A 55 -7.40 -6.58 -12.74
C ARG A 55 -6.37 -7.00 -13.77
N LYS A 56 -5.78 -6.02 -14.48
CA LYS A 56 -4.71 -6.28 -15.44
C LYS A 56 -3.50 -6.95 -14.80
N ASP A 57 -3.10 -6.50 -13.61
CA ASP A 57 -1.99 -7.11 -12.88
C ASP A 57 -2.32 -8.57 -12.46
N CYS A 58 -3.58 -8.89 -12.10
CA CYS A 58 -4.04 -10.26 -11.86
C CYS A 58 -3.92 -11.14 -13.10
N GLU A 59 -4.36 -10.64 -14.26
CA GLU A 59 -4.23 -11.34 -15.55
C GLU A 59 -2.75 -11.61 -15.89
N GLU A 60 -1.89 -10.59 -15.70
CA GLU A 60 -0.45 -10.70 -15.96
C GLU A 60 0.22 -11.82 -15.16
N VAL A 61 -0.19 -12.01 -13.89
CA VAL A 61 0.41 -13.04 -13.01
C VAL A 61 -0.35 -14.37 -13.03
N GLY A 62 -1.44 -14.49 -13.79
CA GLY A 62 -2.22 -15.71 -13.92
C GLY A 62 -3.18 -16.01 -12.76
N PHE A 63 -3.64 -15.00 -12.03
CA PHE A 63 -4.63 -15.14 -10.97
C PHE A 63 -6.05 -15.26 -11.53
N HIS A 64 -6.92 -15.97 -10.80
CA HIS A 64 -8.36 -15.89 -10.98
C HIS A 64 -8.85 -14.57 -10.37
N SER A 65 -9.30 -13.63 -11.22
CA SER A 65 -9.83 -12.34 -10.79
C SER A 65 -11.35 -12.31 -10.87
N LYS A 66 -12.03 -12.13 -9.72
CA LYS A 66 -13.49 -12.02 -9.63
C LYS A 66 -13.87 -10.55 -9.36
N ALA A 67 -14.43 -9.90 -10.37
CA ALA A 67 -14.81 -8.49 -10.28
C ALA A 67 -16.26 -8.32 -9.83
N HIS A 68 -16.51 -7.40 -8.91
CA HIS A 68 -17.82 -6.99 -8.44
C HIS A 68 -17.95 -5.48 -8.54
N ASP A 69 -18.54 -5.01 -9.66
CA ASP A 69 -18.82 -3.60 -9.89
C ASP A 69 -20.26 -3.33 -9.46
N LEU A 70 -20.42 -2.62 -8.34
CA LEU A 70 -21.71 -2.38 -7.69
C LEU A 70 -22.17 -0.95 -7.88
N PRO A 71 -23.48 -0.69 -7.99
CA PRO A 71 -24.05 0.65 -8.04
C PRO A 71 -23.68 1.48 -6.81
N ALA A 72 -23.67 2.80 -6.95
CA ALA A 72 -23.36 3.70 -5.85
C ALA A 72 -24.40 3.63 -4.71
N GLU A 73 -25.61 3.19 -5.02
CA GLU A 73 -26.74 3.03 -4.12
C GLU A 73 -26.76 1.68 -3.36
N THR A 74 -25.80 0.81 -3.63
CA THR A 74 -25.66 -0.48 -2.93
C THR A 74 -25.71 -0.27 -1.42
N SER A 75 -26.60 -1.01 -0.75
CA SER A 75 -26.76 -0.90 0.70
C SER A 75 -25.62 -1.58 1.47
N GLN A 76 -25.50 -1.21 2.75
CA GLN A 76 -24.55 -1.82 3.66
C GLN A 76 -24.79 -3.33 3.80
N GLU A 77 -26.06 -3.74 3.88
CA GLU A 77 -26.49 -5.14 4.03
C GLU A 77 -26.14 -5.98 2.81
N GLU A 78 -26.39 -5.45 1.60
CA GLU A 78 -26.04 -6.14 0.35
C GLU A 78 -24.54 -6.36 0.23
N LEU A 79 -23.74 -5.34 0.62
CA LEU A 79 -22.29 -5.44 0.55
C LEU A 79 -21.72 -6.40 1.61
N LEU A 80 -22.28 -6.41 2.82
CA LEU A 80 -21.94 -7.40 3.85
C LEU A 80 -22.26 -8.83 3.39
N ALA A 81 -23.44 -9.04 2.79
CA ALA A 81 -23.82 -10.34 2.27
C ALA A 81 -22.88 -10.83 1.15
N LEU A 82 -22.43 -9.93 0.27
CA LEU A 82 -21.43 -10.26 -0.75
C LEU A 82 -20.08 -10.64 -0.10
N ILE A 83 -19.63 -9.89 0.90
CA ILE A 83 -18.38 -10.20 1.62
C ILE A 83 -18.49 -11.57 2.28
N ASP A 84 -19.64 -11.93 2.89
CA ASP A 84 -19.86 -13.24 3.50
C ASP A 84 -19.76 -14.37 2.46
N GLN A 85 -20.38 -14.20 1.29
CA GLN A 85 -20.27 -15.16 0.19
C GLN A 85 -18.82 -15.35 -0.27
N LEU A 86 -18.04 -14.28 -0.34
CA LEU A 86 -16.63 -14.33 -0.73
C LEU A 86 -15.73 -14.91 0.37
N ASN A 87 -16.08 -14.67 1.63
CA ASN A 87 -15.43 -15.33 2.76
C ASN A 87 -15.56 -16.85 2.72
N ASP A 88 -16.71 -17.35 2.31
CA ASP A 88 -17.01 -18.77 2.24
C ASP A 88 -16.59 -19.42 0.89
N ASP A 89 -16.26 -18.62 -0.13
CA ASP A 89 -15.84 -19.12 -1.44
C ASP A 89 -14.41 -19.71 -1.36
N PRO A 90 -14.23 -21.05 -1.51
CA PRO A 90 -12.90 -21.68 -1.42
C PRO A 90 -11.99 -21.35 -2.61
N THR A 91 -12.52 -20.72 -3.66
CA THR A 91 -11.74 -20.33 -4.85
C THR A 91 -11.13 -18.92 -4.68
N ILE A 92 -11.51 -18.19 -3.63
CA ILE A 92 -11.05 -16.82 -3.34
C ILE A 92 -10.08 -16.83 -2.15
N ASP A 93 -8.88 -16.36 -2.37
CA ASP A 93 -7.81 -16.23 -1.36
C ASP A 93 -7.69 -14.82 -0.81
N GLY A 94 -8.14 -13.84 -1.57
CA GLY A 94 -8.11 -12.45 -1.18
C GLY A 94 -9.38 -11.71 -1.55
N ILE A 95 -9.79 -10.80 -0.67
CA ILE A 95 -10.92 -9.89 -0.89
C ILE A 95 -10.40 -8.46 -0.76
N LEU A 96 -10.67 -7.66 -1.77
CA LEU A 96 -10.33 -6.24 -1.83
C LEU A 96 -11.60 -5.41 -1.96
N VAL A 97 -11.84 -4.51 -1.02
CA VAL A 97 -12.85 -3.45 -1.12
C VAL A 97 -12.17 -2.15 -1.49
N GLN A 98 -12.41 -1.66 -2.71
CA GLN A 98 -11.77 -0.44 -3.18
C GLN A 98 -12.29 0.80 -2.43
N LEU A 99 -11.38 1.49 -1.75
CA LEU A 99 -11.67 2.78 -1.10
C LEU A 99 -11.39 3.96 -2.05
N PRO A 100 -12.08 5.11 -1.90
CA PRO A 100 -13.12 5.38 -0.89
C PRO A 100 -14.47 4.77 -1.28
N LEU A 101 -15.31 4.50 -0.29
CA LEU A 101 -16.70 4.07 -0.46
C LEU A 101 -17.66 5.27 -0.46
N PRO A 102 -18.88 5.14 -1.03
CA PRO A 102 -19.97 6.10 -0.84
C PRO A 102 -20.23 6.39 0.66
N LYS A 103 -20.58 7.63 0.99
CA LYS A 103 -20.66 8.12 2.38
C LYS A 103 -21.65 7.39 3.29
N HIS A 104 -22.65 6.71 2.73
CA HIS A 104 -23.64 5.96 3.49
C HIS A 104 -23.15 4.58 3.94
N LEU A 105 -21.99 4.14 3.45
CA LEU A 105 -21.37 2.86 3.80
C LEU A 105 -20.29 3.06 4.89
N ASP A 106 -20.34 2.24 5.92
CA ASP A 106 -19.31 2.18 6.95
C ASP A 106 -18.14 1.31 6.50
N ALA A 107 -17.07 1.95 6.04
CA ALA A 107 -15.88 1.25 5.58
C ALA A 107 -15.22 0.39 6.67
N SER A 108 -15.28 0.81 7.94
CA SER A 108 -14.67 0.06 9.05
C SER A 108 -15.38 -1.26 9.27
N LEU A 109 -16.71 -1.21 9.32
CA LEU A 109 -17.54 -2.42 9.47
C LEU A 109 -17.33 -3.41 8.31
N LEU A 110 -17.22 -2.90 7.08
CA LEU A 110 -17.00 -3.73 5.90
C LEU A 110 -15.61 -4.38 5.89
N LEU A 111 -14.57 -3.65 6.24
CA LEU A 111 -13.21 -4.17 6.32
C LEU A 111 -13.06 -5.20 7.43
N GLU A 112 -13.73 -5.02 8.58
CA GLU A 112 -13.74 -6.00 9.67
C GLU A 112 -14.57 -7.26 9.35
N ARG A 113 -15.51 -7.18 8.38
CA ARG A 113 -16.30 -8.35 7.94
C ARG A 113 -15.49 -9.31 7.07
N ILE A 114 -14.47 -8.81 6.37
CA ILE A 114 -13.55 -9.66 5.61
C ILE A 114 -12.82 -10.58 6.61
N ARG A 115 -12.73 -11.87 6.32
CA ARG A 115 -11.91 -12.77 7.12
C ARG A 115 -10.45 -12.29 7.14
N ALA A 116 -9.83 -12.29 8.29
CA ALA A 116 -8.46 -11.79 8.46
C ALA A 116 -7.42 -12.51 7.57
N ASP A 117 -7.67 -13.78 7.23
CA ASP A 117 -6.85 -14.59 6.32
C ASP A 117 -7.13 -14.33 4.82
N LYS A 118 -8.21 -13.58 4.50
CA LYS A 118 -8.54 -13.09 3.15
C LYS A 118 -8.41 -11.58 2.99
N ASP A 119 -8.04 -10.86 4.06
CA ASP A 119 -7.76 -9.41 4.06
C ASP A 119 -6.40 -9.13 3.41
N VAL A 120 -6.33 -9.21 2.10
CA VAL A 120 -5.06 -9.05 1.36
C VAL A 120 -4.58 -7.60 1.24
N ASP A 121 -5.44 -6.61 1.54
CA ASP A 121 -5.00 -5.22 1.74
C ASP A 121 -4.30 -5.01 3.09
N GLY A 122 -4.55 -5.90 4.08
CA GLY A 122 -3.91 -5.91 5.38
C GLY A 122 -4.47 -4.89 6.37
N PHE A 123 -5.74 -4.46 6.21
CA PHE A 123 -6.36 -3.41 7.06
C PHE A 123 -7.17 -3.97 8.23
N HIS A 124 -7.44 -5.26 8.24
CA HIS A 124 -8.20 -5.90 9.30
C HIS A 124 -7.51 -5.70 10.66
N PRO A 125 -8.25 -5.34 11.74
CA PRO A 125 -7.67 -5.09 13.06
C PRO A 125 -6.79 -6.24 13.57
N TYR A 126 -7.15 -7.49 13.26
CA TYR A 126 -6.34 -8.67 13.59
C TYR A 126 -4.94 -8.60 12.94
N ASN A 127 -4.86 -8.28 11.65
CA ASN A 127 -3.59 -8.19 10.92
C ASN A 127 -2.73 -7.02 11.42
N ILE A 128 -3.34 -5.86 11.68
CA ILE A 128 -2.65 -4.71 12.30
C ILE A 128 -2.18 -5.04 13.72
N GLY A 129 -3.00 -5.73 14.53
CA GLY A 129 -2.61 -6.17 15.87
C GLY A 129 -1.43 -7.15 15.85
N ARG A 130 -1.40 -8.07 14.90
CA ARG A 130 -0.27 -8.98 14.69
C ARG A 130 1.01 -8.23 14.29
N LEU A 131 0.91 -7.26 13.39
CA LEU A 131 2.05 -6.43 13.01
C LEU A 131 2.60 -5.66 14.22
N ALA A 132 1.72 -5.09 15.04
CA ALA A 132 2.11 -4.38 16.27
C ALA A 132 2.81 -5.30 17.28
N GLN A 133 2.45 -6.59 17.32
CA GLN A 133 3.05 -7.59 18.20
C GLN A 133 4.26 -8.31 17.57
N ARG A 134 4.80 -7.84 16.45
CA ARG A 134 5.95 -8.42 15.74
C ARG A 134 5.70 -9.84 15.19
N MET A 135 4.44 -10.15 14.91
CA MET A 135 3.99 -11.43 14.32
C MET A 135 3.15 -11.20 13.07
N PRO A 136 3.66 -10.43 12.07
CA PRO A 136 2.86 -10.08 10.89
C PRO A 136 2.40 -11.32 10.13
N LEU A 137 1.18 -11.29 9.61
CA LEU A 137 0.60 -12.29 8.72
C LEU A 137 0.37 -11.69 7.33
N LEU A 138 -0.76 -11.03 7.13
CA LEU A 138 -0.98 -10.19 5.95
C LEU A 138 -0.66 -8.75 6.32
N ARG A 139 0.26 -8.15 5.60
CA ARG A 139 0.79 -6.80 5.90
C ARG A 139 0.11 -5.77 5.00
N PRO A 140 -0.21 -4.56 5.51
CA PRO A 140 -0.76 -3.49 4.68
C PRO A 140 0.07 -3.25 3.42
N CYS A 141 -0.58 -3.29 2.25
CA CYS A 141 0.11 -3.34 0.95
C CYS A 141 1.05 -2.15 0.71
N THR A 142 0.61 -0.91 1.02
CA THR A 142 1.44 0.28 0.81
C THR A 142 2.64 0.31 1.75
N PRO A 143 2.51 0.14 3.08
CA PRO A 143 3.65 0.01 3.98
C PRO A 143 4.61 -1.12 3.61
N LYS A 144 4.09 -2.32 3.30
CA LYS A 144 4.90 -3.45 2.82
C LYS A 144 5.70 -3.09 1.57
N GLY A 145 5.07 -2.42 0.61
CA GLY A 145 5.71 -1.96 -0.61
C GLY A 145 6.80 -0.91 -0.34
N ILE A 146 6.59 -0.02 0.63
CA ILE A 146 7.60 0.95 1.05
C ILE A 146 8.80 0.23 1.68
N MET A 147 8.58 -0.81 2.50
CA MET A 147 9.69 -1.58 3.05
C MET A 147 10.53 -2.23 1.95
N ALA A 148 9.92 -2.78 0.90
CA ALA A 148 10.66 -3.32 -0.24
C ALA A 148 11.44 -2.23 -1.02
N LEU A 149 10.89 -1.01 -1.14
CA LEU A 149 11.62 0.13 -1.71
C LEU A 149 12.83 0.51 -0.85
N LEU A 150 12.68 0.54 0.47
CA LEU A 150 13.77 0.84 1.41
C LEU A 150 14.86 -0.22 1.34
N GLU A 151 14.49 -1.49 1.32
CA GLU A 151 15.43 -2.61 1.17
C GLU A 151 16.26 -2.51 -0.11
N SER A 152 15.66 -2.06 -1.22
CA SER A 152 16.35 -1.87 -2.51
C SER A 152 17.46 -0.80 -2.47
N THR A 153 17.44 0.08 -1.48
CA THR A 153 18.50 1.09 -1.30
C THR A 153 19.79 0.51 -0.74
N GLY A 154 19.71 -0.64 -0.07
CA GLY A 154 20.83 -1.24 0.66
C GLY A 154 21.24 -0.49 1.94
N VAL A 155 20.46 0.50 2.37
CA VAL A 155 20.73 1.27 3.60
C VAL A 155 20.23 0.47 4.80
N ASP A 156 21.08 0.33 5.82
CA ASP A 156 20.67 -0.25 7.10
C ASP A 156 19.72 0.72 7.83
N LEU A 157 18.53 0.23 8.14
CA LEU A 157 17.49 1.01 8.81
C LEU A 157 17.61 1.04 10.34
N HIS A 158 18.45 0.16 10.93
CA HIS A 158 18.58 0.06 12.37
C HIS A 158 19.09 1.37 12.99
N GLY A 159 18.35 1.87 13.97
CA GLY A 159 18.69 3.09 14.70
C GLY A 159 18.40 4.40 13.97
N LEU A 160 17.91 4.36 12.71
CA LEU A 160 17.54 5.59 12.00
C LEU A 160 16.35 6.28 12.69
N ASN A 161 16.38 7.62 12.69
CA ASN A 161 15.23 8.44 13.05
C ASN A 161 14.28 8.52 11.86
N ALA A 162 13.15 7.83 11.94
CA ALA A 162 12.14 7.84 10.90
C ALA A 162 10.96 8.73 11.29
N VAL A 163 10.53 9.58 10.38
CA VAL A 163 9.33 10.42 10.54
C VAL A 163 8.29 10.04 9.49
N VAL A 164 7.11 9.65 9.98
CA VAL A 164 5.94 9.39 9.15
C VAL A 164 5.02 10.60 9.22
N VAL A 165 4.86 11.30 8.11
CA VAL A 165 3.98 12.47 7.99
C VAL A 165 2.63 12.01 7.46
N GLY A 166 1.64 11.95 8.36
CA GLY A 166 0.31 11.39 8.14
C GLY A 166 0.05 10.19 9.04
N ALA A 167 -1.17 10.09 9.60
CA ALA A 167 -1.55 9.07 10.59
C ALA A 167 -2.83 8.32 10.21
N SER A 168 -3.04 8.07 8.90
CA SER A 168 -4.17 7.27 8.43
C SER A 168 -4.07 5.82 8.89
N ASN A 169 -5.23 5.15 9.03
CA ASN A 169 -5.27 3.73 9.40
C ASN A 169 -4.70 2.82 8.30
N ILE A 170 -4.74 3.27 7.04
CA ILE A 170 -4.34 2.46 5.88
C ILE A 170 -2.85 2.63 5.49
N VAL A 171 -2.20 3.73 5.87
CA VAL A 171 -0.79 3.98 5.55
C VAL A 171 0.02 4.41 6.76
N GLY A 172 -0.25 5.57 7.36
CA GLY A 172 0.65 6.19 8.32
C GLY A 172 0.86 5.37 9.59
N ARG A 173 -0.21 4.87 10.21
CA ARG A 173 -0.13 4.02 11.40
C ARG A 173 0.58 2.69 11.14
N PRO A 174 0.18 1.89 10.13
CA PRO A 174 0.90 0.65 9.84
C PRO A 174 2.32 0.88 9.34
N MET A 175 2.62 1.98 8.64
CA MET A 175 3.99 2.32 8.24
C MET A 175 4.89 2.52 9.47
N ALA A 176 4.39 3.20 10.49
CA ALA A 176 5.14 3.36 11.74
C ALA A 176 5.45 2.02 12.40
N LEU A 177 4.52 1.06 12.37
CA LEU A 177 4.74 -0.28 12.90
C LEU A 177 5.79 -1.04 12.08
N GLU A 178 5.77 -0.94 10.76
CA GLU A 178 6.78 -1.54 9.88
C GLU A 178 8.19 -0.99 10.16
N LEU A 179 8.31 0.34 10.27
CA LEU A 179 9.59 0.99 10.58
C LEU A 179 10.09 0.65 11.99
N LEU A 180 9.18 0.56 12.95
CA LEU A 180 9.52 0.12 14.31
C LEU A 180 10.00 -1.34 14.31
N LEU A 181 9.35 -2.22 13.53
CA LEU A 181 9.77 -3.61 13.36
C LEU A 181 11.16 -3.73 12.71
N ALA A 182 11.48 -2.81 11.79
CA ALA A 182 12.78 -2.70 11.13
C ALA A 182 13.87 -2.05 12.00
N GLY A 183 13.57 -1.70 13.26
CA GLY A 183 14.56 -1.15 14.21
C GLY A 183 14.74 0.37 14.15
N CYS A 184 13.85 1.10 13.45
CA CYS A 184 13.87 2.57 13.46
C CYS A 184 13.32 3.14 14.77
N THR A 185 13.81 4.32 15.17
CA THR A 185 13.11 5.20 16.10
C THR A 185 12.07 5.99 15.33
N THR A 186 10.78 5.74 15.57
CA THR A 186 9.71 6.24 14.70
C THR A 186 8.89 7.33 15.37
N THR A 187 8.72 8.46 14.68
CA THR A 187 7.81 9.55 15.05
C THR A 187 6.68 9.62 14.03
N VAL A 188 5.42 9.62 14.50
CA VAL A 188 4.25 9.83 13.64
C VAL A 188 3.70 11.22 13.86
N THR A 189 3.52 11.97 12.77
CA THR A 189 2.93 13.31 12.79
C THR A 189 1.55 13.29 12.14
N HIS A 190 0.71 14.25 12.53
CA HIS A 190 -0.67 14.37 12.06
C HIS A 190 -1.09 15.86 12.02
N ARG A 191 -2.31 16.16 11.59
CA ARG A 191 -2.82 17.52 11.43
C ARG A 191 -2.75 18.43 12.68
N PHE A 192 -2.57 17.86 13.85
CA PHE A 192 -2.45 18.59 15.13
C PHE A 192 -1.00 18.68 15.62
N THR A 193 -0.03 18.18 14.85
CA THR A 193 1.38 18.23 15.22
C THR A 193 1.88 19.67 15.09
N HIS A 194 2.48 20.19 16.16
CA HIS A 194 3.19 21.46 16.14
C HIS A 194 4.55 21.29 15.49
N ASP A 195 5.04 22.34 14.84
CA ASP A 195 6.41 22.44 14.31
C ASP A 195 6.81 21.24 13.43
N LEU A 196 5.93 20.85 12.47
CA LEU A 196 6.17 19.72 11.56
C LEU A 196 7.57 19.78 10.92
N ALA A 197 8.04 20.98 10.55
CA ALA A 197 9.35 21.18 9.95
C ALA A 197 10.49 20.67 10.84
N GLU A 198 10.41 20.88 12.15
CA GLU A 198 11.45 20.46 13.09
C GLU A 198 11.51 18.93 13.25
N HIS A 199 10.37 18.25 13.10
CA HIS A 199 10.34 16.79 13.05
C HIS A 199 11.02 16.27 11.77
N VAL A 200 10.70 16.85 10.62
CA VAL A 200 11.26 16.44 9.32
C VAL A 200 12.75 16.72 9.23
N LYS A 201 13.22 17.87 9.69
CA LYS A 201 14.66 18.25 9.67
C LYS A 201 15.58 17.29 10.41
N ARG A 202 15.08 16.58 11.42
CA ARG A 202 15.86 15.62 12.21
C ARG A 202 15.84 14.20 11.65
N ALA A 203 14.97 13.93 10.67
CA ALA A 203 14.72 12.59 10.17
C ALA A 203 15.81 12.12 9.19
N ASP A 204 16.30 10.91 9.40
CA ASP A 204 17.14 10.18 8.46
C ASP A 204 16.30 9.52 7.36
N LEU A 205 15.04 9.24 7.68
CA LEU A 205 14.02 8.68 6.79
C LEU A 205 12.70 9.42 6.97
N VAL A 206 12.14 9.94 5.89
CA VAL A 206 10.84 10.62 5.87
C VAL A 206 9.88 9.85 4.96
N VAL A 207 8.72 9.46 5.49
CA VAL A 207 7.62 8.89 4.71
C VAL A 207 6.44 9.85 4.77
N VAL A 208 5.99 10.36 3.62
CA VAL A 208 4.93 11.37 3.54
C VAL A 208 3.68 10.77 2.91
N ALA A 209 2.56 10.76 3.65
CA ALA A 209 1.30 10.15 3.27
C ALA A 209 0.11 10.97 3.79
N THR A 210 -0.07 12.19 3.26
CA THR A 210 -1.08 13.15 3.73
C THR A 210 -2.14 13.46 2.68
N GLY A 211 -1.83 13.27 1.39
CA GLY A 211 -2.67 13.71 0.28
C GLY A 211 -2.70 15.24 0.10
N ILE A 212 -1.74 15.96 0.67
CA ILE A 212 -1.62 17.42 0.56
C ILE A 212 -0.38 17.74 -0.26
N VAL A 213 -0.59 18.23 -1.47
CA VAL A 213 0.48 18.54 -2.43
C VAL A 213 1.52 19.48 -1.83
N GLY A 214 2.79 19.07 -1.87
CA GLY A 214 3.93 19.91 -1.45
C GLY A 214 3.89 20.33 0.01
N LEU A 215 3.21 19.58 0.88
CA LEU A 215 3.17 19.87 2.32
C LEU A 215 4.57 19.87 2.92
N VAL A 216 5.38 18.88 2.58
CA VAL A 216 6.77 18.79 3.05
C VAL A 216 7.67 19.58 2.11
N LYS A 217 8.29 20.62 2.66
CA LYS A 217 9.20 21.48 1.91
C LYS A 217 10.54 20.81 1.71
N GLY A 218 11.11 20.95 0.52
CA GLY A 218 12.41 20.37 0.22
C GLY A 218 13.53 20.84 1.12
N GLU A 219 13.49 22.10 1.55
CA GLU A 219 14.46 22.69 2.49
C GLU A 219 14.41 22.06 3.91
N TRP A 220 13.31 21.37 4.26
CA TRP A 220 13.22 20.66 5.54
C TRP A 220 13.94 19.32 5.52
N ILE A 221 14.24 18.79 4.33
CA ILE A 221 14.88 17.48 4.21
C ILE A 221 16.33 17.57 4.72
N LYS A 222 16.66 16.70 5.66
CA LYS A 222 18.05 16.52 6.14
C LYS A 222 18.92 16.05 4.97
N GLU A 223 20.15 16.55 4.89
CA GLU A 223 21.08 16.12 3.85
C GLU A 223 21.38 14.62 3.97
N GLY A 224 21.29 13.93 2.84
CA GLY A 224 21.50 12.48 2.75
C GLY A 224 20.30 11.63 3.20
N ALA A 225 19.20 12.23 3.67
CA ALA A 225 18.00 11.48 4.11
C ALA A 225 17.35 10.67 2.98
N ILE A 226 16.63 9.64 3.37
CA ILE A 226 15.75 8.87 2.46
C ILE A 226 14.37 9.51 2.50
N VAL A 227 13.79 9.77 1.33
CA VAL A 227 12.46 10.38 1.20
C VAL A 227 11.53 9.47 0.41
N ILE A 228 10.46 9.03 1.06
CA ILE A 228 9.40 8.23 0.46
C ILE A 228 8.14 9.09 0.38
N ASP A 229 7.76 9.48 -0.82
CA ASP A 229 6.54 10.22 -1.10
C ASP A 229 5.44 9.25 -1.54
N VAL A 230 4.42 9.08 -0.70
CA VAL A 230 3.25 8.23 -0.95
C VAL A 230 2.14 9.00 -1.64
N GLY A 231 2.20 10.35 -1.57
CA GLY A 231 1.20 11.23 -2.16
C GLY A 231 1.07 11.02 -3.67
N ILE A 232 -0.15 11.05 -4.16
CA ILE A 232 -0.45 11.06 -5.59
C ILE A 232 -1.70 11.92 -5.83
N SER A 233 -1.49 13.11 -6.32
CA SER A 233 -2.55 14.06 -6.60
C SER A 233 -2.47 14.52 -8.05
N ARG A 234 -3.62 14.57 -8.73
CA ARG A 234 -3.71 15.07 -10.10
C ARG A 234 -3.96 16.57 -10.09
N GLN A 235 -3.06 17.33 -10.68
CA GLN A 235 -3.23 18.76 -10.88
C GLN A 235 -4.18 19.09 -12.05
N ALA A 236 -4.59 20.34 -12.16
CA ALA A 236 -5.51 20.80 -13.21
C ALA A 236 -4.95 20.59 -14.64
N ASP A 237 -3.63 20.61 -14.80
CA ASP A 237 -2.93 20.31 -16.05
C ASP A 237 -2.78 18.80 -16.34
N GLY A 238 -3.31 17.95 -15.48
CA GLY A 238 -3.24 16.49 -15.57
C GLY A 238 -1.97 15.87 -15.00
N LYS A 239 -0.97 16.67 -14.59
CA LYS A 239 0.29 16.18 -13.98
C LYS A 239 0.01 15.53 -12.62
N LEU A 240 0.66 14.41 -12.37
CA LEU A 240 0.65 13.76 -11.07
C LEU A 240 1.81 14.29 -10.23
N VAL A 241 1.50 14.68 -9.00
CA VAL A 241 2.46 15.23 -8.03
C VAL A 241 2.26 14.58 -6.67
N GLY A 242 3.28 14.61 -5.84
CA GLY A 242 3.28 14.06 -4.49
C GLY A 242 3.05 15.11 -3.41
N ASP A 243 3.23 14.67 -2.18
CA ASP A 243 3.11 15.48 -0.97
C ASP A 243 4.40 16.22 -0.61
N VAL A 244 5.52 15.92 -1.29
CA VAL A 244 6.84 16.52 -1.11
C VAL A 244 7.15 17.48 -2.26
N GLU A 245 7.78 18.60 -1.99
CA GLU A 245 8.39 19.45 -3.02
C GLU A 245 9.60 18.73 -3.61
N PHE A 246 9.38 18.03 -4.71
CA PHE A 246 10.32 17.04 -5.25
C PHE A 246 11.69 17.64 -5.61
N GLU A 247 11.72 18.69 -6.43
CA GLU A 247 12.98 19.23 -6.95
C GLU A 247 13.93 19.73 -5.84
N PRO A 248 13.47 20.57 -4.86
CA PRO A 248 14.32 20.98 -3.75
C PRO A 248 14.69 19.81 -2.83
N ALA A 249 13.78 18.85 -2.62
CA ALA A 249 14.05 17.66 -1.81
C ALA A 249 15.13 16.78 -2.44
N ALA A 250 15.09 16.58 -3.77
CA ALA A 250 16.05 15.77 -4.51
C ALA A 250 17.47 16.35 -4.49
N GLN A 251 17.63 17.66 -4.25
CA GLN A 251 18.94 18.29 -4.11
C GLN A 251 19.61 17.95 -2.76
N ARG A 252 18.83 17.56 -1.75
CA ARG A 252 19.27 17.32 -0.37
C ARG A 252 19.28 15.84 0.01
N ALA A 253 18.25 15.11 -0.42
CA ALA A 253 18.09 13.68 -0.10
C ALA A 253 19.23 12.84 -0.69
N GLY A 254 19.53 11.73 -0.02
CA GLY A 254 20.37 10.67 -0.59
C GLY A 254 19.58 9.77 -1.54
N TRP A 255 18.32 9.48 -1.17
CA TRP A 255 17.37 8.67 -1.94
C TRP A 255 15.98 9.31 -1.92
N ILE A 256 15.26 9.23 -3.04
CA ILE A 256 13.90 9.76 -3.15
C ILE A 256 13.04 8.93 -4.12
N THR A 257 11.76 8.72 -3.78
CA THR A 257 10.79 8.12 -4.70
C THR A 257 10.25 9.16 -5.67
N PRO A 258 10.15 8.87 -6.97
CA PRO A 258 9.46 9.73 -7.92
C PRO A 258 7.93 9.59 -7.79
N VAL A 259 7.20 10.65 -8.12
CA VAL A 259 5.74 10.60 -8.29
C VAL A 259 5.41 11.10 -9.70
N PRO A 260 4.80 10.25 -10.56
CA PRO A 260 4.47 8.84 -10.37
C PRO A 260 5.68 7.90 -10.52
N GLY A 261 5.51 6.65 -10.08
CA GLY A 261 6.49 5.57 -10.35
C GLY A 261 7.27 5.08 -9.14
N GLY A 262 7.07 5.70 -7.96
CA GLY A 262 7.60 5.23 -6.68
C GLY A 262 6.66 4.23 -6.00
N VAL A 263 5.88 4.68 -5.03
CA VAL A 263 5.08 3.82 -4.13
C VAL A 263 3.88 3.16 -4.83
N GLY A 264 3.17 3.86 -5.72
CA GLY A 264 1.92 3.35 -6.31
C GLY A 264 2.03 1.97 -6.99
N PRO A 265 3.04 1.70 -7.84
CA PRO A 265 3.26 0.37 -8.42
C PRO A 265 3.48 -0.72 -7.37
N MET A 266 4.15 -0.41 -6.26
CA MET A 266 4.45 -1.34 -5.19
C MET A 266 3.21 -1.81 -4.42
N THR A 267 2.26 -0.90 -4.15
CA THR A 267 0.98 -1.26 -3.49
C THR A 267 0.27 -2.38 -4.25
N ARG A 268 0.24 -2.31 -5.59
CA ARG A 268 -0.40 -3.32 -6.44
C ARG A 268 0.37 -4.64 -6.45
N ALA A 269 1.70 -4.59 -6.53
CA ALA A 269 2.53 -5.79 -6.48
C ALA A 269 2.40 -6.52 -5.12
N CYS A 270 2.38 -5.78 -4.02
CA CYS A 270 2.19 -6.35 -2.69
C CYS A 270 0.80 -6.94 -2.45
N LEU A 271 -0.24 -6.39 -3.09
CA LEU A 271 -1.58 -7.00 -3.08
C LEU A 271 -1.56 -8.41 -3.68
N LEU A 272 -0.92 -8.57 -4.83
CA LEU A 272 -0.76 -9.89 -5.47
C LEU A 272 0.10 -10.82 -4.61
N GLU A 273 1.16 -10.32 -4.03
CA GLU A 273 2.02 -11.11 -3.15
C GLU A 273 1.29 -11.57 -1.88
N ASN A 274 0.46 -10.73 -1.26
CA ASN A 274 -0.39 -11.12 -0.13
C ASN A 274 -1.43 -12.17 -0.56
N THR A 275 -2.03 -12.04 -1.75
CA THR A 275 -3.00 -13.02 -2.27
C THR A 275 -2.33 -14.37 -2.53
N LEU A 276 -1.13 -14.38 -3.12
CA LEU A 276 -0.36 -15.60 -3.31
C LEU A 276 0.00 -16.25 -1.98
N HIS A 277 0.48 -15.45 -1.01
CA HIS A 277 0.80 -15.92 0.33
C HIS A 277 -0.41 -16.56 1.03
N ALA A 278 -1.59 -15.95 0.91
CA ALA A 278 -2.83 -16.53 1.44
C ALA A 278 -3.14 -17.89 0.79
N ALA A 279 -3.04 -17.99 -0.54
CA ALA A 279 -3.28 -19.25 -1.26
C ALA A 279 -2.28 -20.36 -0.90
N GLU A 280 -1.03 -20.02 -0.58
CA GLU A 280 0.02 -21.01 -0.32
C GLU A 280 0.11 -21.45 1.14
N HIS A 281 -0.25 -20.57 2.08
CA HIS A 281 0.04 -20.78 3.50
C HIS A 281 -1.19 -20.72 4.41
N LEU A 282 -2.27 -20.08 3.96
CA LEU A 282 -3.47 -19.90 4.79
C LEU A 282 -4.66 -20.74 4.31
N HIS A 283 -4.69 -21.10 3.02
CA HIS A 283 -5.80 -21.83 2.39
C HIS A 283 -5.33 -23.09 1.63
N ALA A 284 -4.14 -23.57 1.91
CA ALA A 284 -3.57 -24.77 1.32
C ALA A 284 -4.23 -26.05 1.85
#